data_2e0b3c9a4c5f074cda0cc2af499af195
#
_entry.id   2e0b3c9a4c5f074cda0cc2af499af195
#
_cell.length_a   1.000
_cell.length_b   1.000
_cell.length_c   1.000
_cell.angle_alpha   90.00
_cell.angle_beta   90.00
_cell.angle_gamma   90.00
#
_symmetry.space_group_name_H-M   'P 1'
#
loop_
_entity.id
_entity.type
_entity.pdbx_description
1 polymer ?
#
loop_
_entity_poly.entity_id
_entity_poly.type
_entity_poly.pdbx_seq_one_letter_code
_entity_poly.pdbx_strand_id
1 'polypeptide(L)'
;MRTVSVWTADQYPIPSSMDRQWIQNASCEELLKVAASLKSATIVFQNQFNFGISVCIAKLNESLLFYYNASQTYVVDVKKKALLRMNTLCDPVVTHNQVLDLSDDGDRWEGDVRNDLPLGWGIVYDRDGRRKYEGFRISEDNEPYGCVYFSDIERIEYEGEIMRGMRMGRGIQYDRNGAVVYDGQWYHNRRATSNPMTEVLIDASTRIFYNNVKEMTISDDSLNDLSWDALDFHLMSALRVLNIGNNCFENVREVKLIGMSELESVVIGKKSFTKGKGSFLLKKCPVIRELQIGAESFSSFSLCCIEGNPSLTSFTVAYSSFTVSSLMVNDLRDLRSITIEAGGFEKSRHTAIESGGGSCA
;
A
#
# COMPACT_ATOMS: atom_id res chain seq x y z
N MET A 1 -13.98 16.67 -8.39
CA MET A 1 -13.62 16.36 -6.99
C MET A 1 -14.31 15.05 -6.62
N ARG A 2 -13.61 13.95 -6.53
CA ARG A 2 -14.14 12.70 -5.96
C ARG A 2 -13.66 12.64 -4.52
N THR A 3 -14.59 12.78 -3.61
CA THR A 3 -14.37 12.64 -2.17
C THR A 3 -13.98 11.19 -1.90
N VAL A 4 -12.75 10.96 -1.49
CA VAL A 4 -12.33 9.65 -0.98
C VAL A 4 -12.88 9.54 0.43
N SER A 5 -13.91 8.73 0.63
CA SER A 5 -14.44 8.44 1.95
C SER A 5 -13.39 7.67 2.77
N VAL A 6 -13.13 8.17 3.97
CA VAL A 6 -12.24 7.52 4.95
C VAL A 6 -12.84 6.17 5.35
N TRP A 7 -12.07 5.11 5.16
CA TRP A 7 -12.49 3.73 5.44
C TRP A 7 -11.84 3.26 6.71
N THR A 8 -12.60 2.77 7.65
CA THR A 8 -12.09 2.04 8.82
C THR A 8 -12.31 0.55 8.59
N ALA A 9 -11.34 -0.27 8.96
CA ALA A 9 -11.40 -1.73 8.87
C ALA A 9 -12.64 -2.35 9.55
N ASP A 10 -13.23 -1.62 10.50
CA ASP A 10 -14.42 -2.03 11.27
C ASP A 10 -15.74 -1.90 10.49
N GLN A 11 -15.75 -1.19 9.35
CA GLN A 11 -16.98 -0.93 8.58
C GLN A 11 -17.33 -2.02 7.57
N TYR A 12 -16.38 -2.90 7.22
CA TYR A 12 -16.62 -4.00 6.30
C TYR A 12 -16.05 -5.30 6.87
N PRO A 13 -16.83 -6.04 7.65
CA PRO A 13 -16.43 -7.39 8.04
C PRO A 13 -16.19 -8.21 6.76
N ILE A 14 -15.06 -8.89 6.71
CA ILE A 14 -14.80 -9.88 5.65
C ILE A 14 -15.98 -10.86 5.68
N PRO A 15 -16.74 -10.99 4.59
CA PRO A 15 -17.86 -11.92 4.59
C PRO A 15 -17.35 -13.30 5.00
N SER A 16 -18.05 -13.97 5.93
CA SER A 16 -17.68 -15.29 6.41
C SER A 16 -17.72 -16.37 5.31
N SER A 17 -18.31 -16.04 4.17
CA SER A 17 -18.28 -16.83 2.94
C SER A 17 -17.98 -15.89 1.76
N MET A 18 -16.71 -15.72 1.39
CA MET A 18 -16.37 -15.22 0.06
C MET A 18 -16.65 -16.35 -0.94
N ASP A 19 -17.92 -16.58 -1.23
CA ASP A 19 -18.31 -17.53 -2.24
C ASP A 19 -18.17 -16.94 -3.64
N ARG A 20 -18.22 -17.81 -4.64
CA ARG A 20 -18.11 -17.43 -6.04
C ARG A 20 -19.17 -16.41 -6.46
N GLN A 21 -20.38 -16.51 -5.89
CA GLN A 21 -21.50 -15.64 -6.22
C GLN A 21 -21.28 -14.23 -5.68
N TRP A 22 -20.76 -14.08 -4.47
CA TRP A 22 -20.38 -12.77 -3.91
C TRP A 22 -19.31 -12.12 -4.76
N ILE A 23 -18.23 -12.85 -5.12
CA ILE A 23 -17.13 -12.33 -5.96
C ILE A 23 -17.64 -11.84 -7.32
N GLN A 24 -18.61 -12.54 -7.92
CA GLN A 24 -19.20 -12.15 -9.20
C GLN A 24 -20.05 -10.88 -9.11
N ASN A 25 -20.68 -10.62 -7.96
CA ASN A 25 -21.62 -9.53 -7.77
C ASN A 25 -21.03 -8.30 -7.07
N ALA A 26 -19.96 -8.48 -6.27
CA ALA A 26 -19.31 -7.39 -5.56
C ALA A 26 -18.77 -6.32 -6.52
N SER A 27 -18.84 -5.06 -6.15
CA SER A 27 -18.19 -3.98 -6.91
C SER A 27 -16.66 -4.10 -6.85
N CYS A 28 -15.95 -3.49 -7.80
CA CYS A 28 -14.48 -3.47 -7.79
C CYS A 28 -13.93 -2.81 -6.52
N GLU A 29 -14.64 -1.81 -6.04
CA GLU A 29 -14.30 -1.10 -4.82
C GLU A 29 -14.44 -1.98 -3.58
N GLU A 30 -15.49 -2.78 -3.47
CA GLU A 30 -15.68 -3.74 -2.40
C GLU A 30 -14.61 -4.84 -2.42
N LEU A 31 -14.30 -5.39 -3.59
CA LEU A 31 -13.22 -6.37 -3.77
C LEU A 31 -11.87 -5.79 -3.35
N LEU A 32 -11.58 -4.55 -3.75
CA LEU A 32 -10.33 -3.89 -3.39
C LEU A 32 -10.22 -3.65 -1.88
N LYS A 33 -11.31 -3.25 -1.23
CA LYS A 33 -11.35 -3.05 0.23
C LYS A 33 -11.09 -4.35 0.99
N VAL A 34 -11.78 -5.41 0.61
CA VAL A 34 -11.56 -6.73 1.22
C VAL A 34 -10.13 -7.20 0.99
N ALA A 35 -9.63 -7.11 -0.25
CA ALA A 35 -8.26 -7.50 -0.58
C ALA A 35 -7.24 -6.69 0.21
N ALA A 36 -7.41 -5.38 0.30
CA ALA A 36 -6.52 -4.48 1.03
C ALA A 36 -6.51 -4.74 2.55
N SER A 37 -7.60 -5.26 3.12
CA SER A 37 -7.67 -5.63 4.54
C SER A 37 -6.95 -6.93 4.89
N LEU A 38 -6.58 -7.74 3.88
CA LEU A 38 -5.90 -9.02 4.12
C LEU A 38 -4.43 -8.80 4.46
N LYS A 39 -3.96 -9.39 5.56
CA LYS A 39 -2.54 -9.33 5.98
C LYS A 39 -1.56 -9.90 4.94
N SER A 40 -2.05 -10.75 4.05
CA SER A 40 -1.29 -11.38 2.97
C SER A 40 -1.29 -10.57 1.67
N ALA A 41 -2.00 -9.45 1.60
CA ALA A 41 -2.06 -8.65 0.40
C ALA A 41 -0.73 -7.94 0.13
N THR A 42 -0.27 -8.00 -1.11
CA THR A 42 0.80 -7.14 -1.61
C THR A 42 0.17 -5.91 -2.24
N ILE A 43 0.33 -4.77 -1.60
CA ILE A 43 -0.21 -3.49 -2.06
C ILE A 43 0.95 -2.56 -2.37
N VAL A 44 0.91 -2.00 -3.57
CA VAL A 44 1.87 -0.99 -4.01
C VAL A 44 1.14 0.32 -4.14
N PHE A 45 1.60 1.31 -3.40
CA PHE A 45 1.15 2.68 -3.51
C PHE A 45 2.06 3.41 -4.50
N GLN A 46 1.48 3.91 -5.56
CA GLN A 46 2.19 4.82 -6.47
C GLN A 46 1.45 6.13 -6.47
N ASN A 47 2.13 7.20 -6.08
CA ASN A 47 1.44 8.44 -5.96
C ASN A 47 1.99 9.55 -6.82
N GLN A 48 1.06 10.19 -7.54
CA GLN A 48 1.22 11.56 -7.99
C GLN A 48 0.29 12.52 -7.24
N PHE A 49 -0.74 12.05 -6.52
CA PHE A 49 -1.77 12.91 -5.94
C PHE A 49 -2.36 12.48 -4.58
N ASN A 50 -2.11 11.28 -4.11
CA ASN A 50 -2.52 10.73 -2.80
C ASN A 50 -1.95 9.33 -2.70
N PHE A 51 -1.74 8.72 -1.52
CA PHE A 51 -1.39 7.30 -1.38
C PHE A 51 -2.47 6.40 -2.02
N GLY A 52 -2.68 6.56 -3.33
CA GLY A 52 -3.58 5.73 -4.09
C GLY A 52 -2.97 4.37 -4.36
N ILE A 53 -3.76 3.31 -4.23
CA ILE A 53 -3.32 1.97 -4.60
C ILE A 53 -3.09 1.94 -6.11
N SER A 54 -1.86 1.68 -6.54
CA SER A 54 -1.56 1.48 -7.95
C SER A 54 -1.68 0.03 -8.37
N VAL A 55 -1.28 -0.90 -7.49
CA VAL A 55 -1.42 -2.34 -7.68
C VAL A 55 -1.78 -3.00 -6.36
N CYS A 56 -2.72 -3.94 -6.40
CA CYS A 56 -3.02 -4.85 -5.30
C CYS A 56 -3.04 -6.27 -5.82
N ILE A 57 -2.28 -7.15 -5.18
CA ILE A 57 -2.33 -8.60 -5.41
C ILE A 57 -2.69 -9.23 -4.08
N ALA A 58 -3.75 -10.03 -4.04
CA ALA A 58 -4.18 -10.68 -2.81
C ALA A 58 -4.77 -12.06 -3.08
N LYS A 59 -4.39 -13.05 -2.28
CA LYS A 59 -5.11 -14.33 -2.22
C LYS A 59 -6.34 -14.14 -1.35
N LEU A 60 -7.53 -14.11 -1.96
CA LEU A 60 -8.80 -14.06 -1.26
C LEU A 60 -9.11 -15.35 -0.49
N ASN A 61 -8.63 -16.48 -1.02
CA ASN A 61 -8.61 -17.79 -0.39
C ASN A 61 -7.53 -18.68 -1.03
N GLU A 62 -7.51 -19.99 -0.74
CA GLU A 62 -6.50 -20.93 -1.26
C GLU A 62 -6.45 -21.06 -2.79
N SER A 63 -7.53 -20.71 -3.50
CA SER A 63 -7.61 -20.86 -4.95
C SER A 63 -7.87 -19.56 -5.71
N LEU A 64 -8.30 -18.49 -5.03
CA LEU A 64 -8.70 -17.25 -5.67
C LEU A 64 -7.67 -16.15 -5.48
N LEU A 65 -7.14 -15.66 -6.57
CA LEU A 65 -6.26 -14.51 -6.64
C LEU A 65 -7.05 -13.31 -7.15
N PHE A 66 -6.97 -12.21 -6.40
CA PHE A 66 -7.42 -10.90 -6.81
C PHE A 66 -6.23 -10.09 -7.30
N TYR A 67 -6.39 -9.43 -8.42
CA TYR A 67 -5.45 -8.46 -8.95
C TYR A 67 -6.17 -7.18 -9.33
N TYR A 68 -5.60 -6.07 -8.93
CA TYR A 68 -6.04 -4.73 -9.27
C TYR A 68 -4.85 -3.89 -9.76
N ASN A 69 -5.03 -3.14 -10.81
CA ASN A 69 -4.20 -1.99 -11.15
C ASN A 69 -5.13 -0.81 -11.45
N ALA A 70 -4.66 0.41 -11.30
CA ALA A 70 -5.43 1.66 -11.29
C ALA A 70 -6.71 1.74 -12.16
N SER A 71 -6.87 0.88 -13.17
CA SER A 71 -8.00 0.86 -14.11
C SER A 71 -8.63 -0.52 -14.31
N GLN A 72 -8.03 -1.58 -13.80
CA GLN A 72 -8.43 -2.95 -14.13
C GLN A 72 -8.46 -3.83 -12.89
N THR A 73 -9.45 -4.72 -12.86
CA THR A 73 -9.64 -5.67 -11.78
C THR A 73 -9.82 -7.06 -12.35
N TYR A 74 -9.11 -8.02 -11.80
CA TYR A 74 -9.18 -9.42 -12.19
C TYR A 74 -9.36 -10.32 -10.97
N VAL A 75 -10.15 -11.36 -11.13
CA VAL A 75 -10.23 -12.48 -10.18
C VAL A 75 -9.93 -13.76 -10.94
N VAL A 76 -8.94 -14.50 -10.46
CA VAL A 76 -8.42 -15.71 -11.11
C VAL A 76 -8.53 -16.89 -10.17
N ASP A 77 -9.08 -18.00 -10.66
CA ASP A 77 -8.99 -19.29 -9.99
C ASP A 77 -7.67 -19.97 -10.38
N VAL A 78 -6.68 -19.89 -9.51
CA VAL A 78 -5.34 -20.42 -9.78
C VAL A 78 -5.30 -21.94 -9.83
N LYS A 79 -6.22 -22.64 -9.13
CA LYS A 79 -6.33 -24.11 -9.20
C LYS A 79 -6.96 -24.58 -10.50
N LYS A 80 -7.95 -23.85 -11.00
CA LYS A 80 -8.63 -24.15 -12.26
C LYS A 80 -7.95 -23.49 -13.46
N LYS A 81 -6.92 -22.65 -13.22
CA LYS A 81 -6.21 -21.91 -14.26
C LYS A 81 -7.17 -21.09 -15.13
N ALA A 82 -8.13 -20.42 -14.49
CA ALA A 82 -9.23 -19.77 -15.18
C ALA A 82 -9.47 -18.34 -14.66
N LEU A 83 -9.64 -17.41 -15.60
CA LEU A 83 -10.13 -16.08 -15.31
C LEU A 83 -11.62 -16.13 -14.96
N LEU A 84 -11.99 -15.77 -13.73
CA LEU A 84 -13.39 -15.79 -13.27
C LEU A 84 -14.09 -14.47 -13.49
N ARG A 85 -13.38 -13.37 -13.38
CA ARG A 85 -13.91 -12.02 -13.50
C ARG A 85 -12.85 -11.07 -14.01
N MET A 86 -13.27 -10.22 -14.91
CA MET A 86 -12.51 -9.09 -15.40
C MET A 86 -13.42 -7.86 -15.40
N ASN A 87 -12.94 -6.76 -14.87
CA ASN A 87 -13.58 -5.48 -15.02
C ASN A 87 -12.58 -4.50 -15.63
N THR A 88 -12.86 -4.08 -16.83
CA THR A 88 -12.09 -3.11 -17.59
C THR A 88 -13.02 -2.02 -18.09
N LEU A 89 -12.47 -0.91 -18.56
CA LEU A 89 -13.25 0.20 -19.12
C LEU A 89 -14.07 -0.16 -20.38
N CYS A 90 -13.78 -1.30 -21.00
CA CYS A 90 -14.47 -1.84 -22.18
C CYS A 90 -14.68 -3.34 -21.98
N ASP A 91 -15.81 -3.88 -22.40
CA ASP A 91 -16.04 -5.33 -22.47
C ASP A 91 -15.10 -5.94 -23.50
N PRO A 92 -14.06 -6.70 -23.07
CA PRO A 92 -13.10 -7.27 -23.99
C PRO A 92 -13.59 -8.59 -24.54
N VAL A 93 -13.42 -8.79 -25.81
CA VAL A 93 -13.50 -10.12 -26.42
C VAL A 93 -12.19 -10.85 -26.12
N VAL A 94 -12.26 -11.91 -25.32
CA VAL A 94 -11.14 -12.81 -25.05
C VAL A 94 -11.20 -13.98 -26.01
N THR A 95 -10.13 -14.22 -26.72
CA THR A 95 -9.98 -15.40 -27.58
C THR A 95 -9.14 -16.44 -26.86
N HIS A 96 -9.69 -17.64 -26.71
CA HIS A 96 -9.06 -18.73 -25.98
C HIS A 96 -8.15 -19.59 -26.86
N ASN A 97 -7.14 -20.23 -26.25
CA ASN A 97 -6.27 -21.21 -26.88
C ASN A 97 -5.55 -20.66 -28.13
N GLN A 98 -5.02 -19.46 -28.04
CA GLN A 98 -4.27 -18.83 -29.12
C GLN A 98 -2.76 -19.04 -28.92
N VAL A 99 -2.05 -18.91 -30.03
CA VAL A 99 -0.58 -18.87 -30.04
C VAL A 99 -0.14 -17.51 -30.54
N LEU A 100 0.67 -16.82 -29.75
CA LEU A 100 1.27 -15.53 -30.10
C LEU A 100 2.80 -15.59 -30.04
N ASP A 101 3.47 -15.07 -31.04
CA ASP A 101 4.89 -14.80 -30.98
C ASP A 101 5.11 -13.58 -30.07
N LEU A 102 5.98 -13.71 -29.07
CA LEU A 102 6.27 -12.66 -28.11
C LEU A 102 7.54 -11.88 -28.43
N SER A 103 8.48 -12.49 -29.15
CA SER A 103 9.75 -11.88 -29.47
C SER A 103 10.38 -12.47 -30.72
N ASP A 104 11.30 -11.69 -31.35
CA ASP A 104 12.13 -12.16 -32.48
C ASP A 104 13.06 -13.33 -32.10
N ASP A 105 13.29 -13.53 -30.79
CA ASP A 105 14.09 -14.64 -30.25
C ASP A 105 13.33 -15.99 -30.25
N GLY A 106 12.04 -15.99 -30.63
CA GLY A 106 11.21 -17.17 -30.76
C GLY A 106 10.46 -17.59 -29.49
N ASP A 107 10.37 -16.69 -28.51
CA ASP A 107 9.48 -16.89 -27.38
C ASP A 107 8.02 -16.79 -27.86
N ARG A 108 7.15 -17.71 -27.39
CA ARG A 108 5.74 -17.71 -27.75
C ARG A 108 4.83 -17.91 -26.54
N TRP A 109 3.67 -17.28 -26.59
CA TRP A 109 2.59 -17.47 -25.64
C TRP A 109 1.58 -18.48 -26.18
N GLU A 110 1.16 -19.41 -25.36
CA GLU A 110 0.04 -20.31 -25.64
C GLU A 110 -1.01 -20.14 -24.52
N GLY A 111 -2.16 -19.52 -24.85
CA GLY A 111 -3.18 -19.23 -23.85
C GLY A 111 -4.26 -18.29 -24.35
N ASP A 112 -4.88 -17.58 -23.42
CA ASP A 112 -5.90 -16.59 -23.71
C ASP A 112 -5.28 -15.29 -24.27
N VAL A 113 -5.98 -14.65 -25.19
CA VAL A 113 -5.51 -13.45 -25.91
C VAL A 113 -6.61 -12.41 -26.00
N ARG A 114 -6.24 -11.15 -25.90
CA ARG A 114 -7.09 -10.00 -26.13
C ARG A 114 -6.34 -8.94 -26.93
N ASN A 115 -6.92 -8.52 -28.09
CA ASN A 115 -6.30 -7.52 -28.96
C ASN A 115 -4.84 -7.84 -29.26
N ASP A 116 -4.56 -9.07 -29.64
CA ASP A 116 -3.22 -9.60 -29.95
C ASP A 116 -2.20 -9.49 -28.80
N LEU A 117 -2.68 -9.43 -27.56
CA LEU A 117 -1.86 -9.42 -26.35
C LEU A 117 -2.25 -10.58 -25.42
N PRO A 118 -1.29 -11.20 -24.72
CA PRO A 118 -1.58 -12.20 -23.71
C PRO A 118 -2.53 -11.69 -22.65
N LEU A 119 -3.56 -12.44 -22.35
CA LEU A 119 -4.49 -12.15 -21.26
C LEU A 119 -5.03 -13.46 -20.68
N GLY A 120 -5.05 -13.55 -19.36
CA GLY A 120 -5.57 -14.74 -18.69
C GLY A 120 -4.48 -15.76 -18.38
N TRP A 121 -4.84 -17.03 -18.30
CA TRP A 121 -3.89 -18.10 -17.99
C TRP A 121 -3.30 -18.70 -19.28
N GLY A 122 -1.99 -18.95 -19.25
CA GLY A 122 -1.30 -19.59 -20.38
C GLY A 122 0.14 -19.93 -20.05
N ILE A 123 0.88 -20.31 -21.09
CA ILE A 123 2.26 -20.77 -20.98
C ILE A 123 3.13 -19.97 -21.96
N VAL A 124 4.29 -19.54 -21.49
CA VAL A 124 5.36 -19.02 -22.34
C VAL A 124 6.38 -20.13 -22.59
N TYR A 125 6.65 -20.37 -23.85
CA TYR A 125 7.71 -21.27 -24.30
C TYR A 125 8.87 -20.47 -24.90
N ASP A 126 10.09 -20.97 -24.74
CA ASP A 126 11.24 -20.50 -25.49
C ASP A 126 11.24 -21.04 -26.93
N ARG A 127 12.23 -20.60 -27.72
CA ARG A 127 12.43 -21.08 -29.11
C ARG A 127 12.66 -22.60 -29.24
N ASP A 128 13.18 -23.24 -28.19
CA ASP A 128 13.44 -24.68 -28.16
C ASP A 128 12.18 -25.48 -27.72
N GLY A 129 11.06 -24.78 -27.42
CA GLY A 129 9.81 -25.37 -26.95
C GLY A 129 9.81 -25.73 -25.47
N ARG A 130 10.76 -25.22 -24.67
CA ARG A 130 10.78 -25.41 -23.22
C ARG A 130 9.94 -24.35 -22.53
N ARG A 131 9.27 -24.75 -21.43
CA ARG A 131 8.50 -23.81 -20.64
C ARG A 131 9.42 -22.81 -19.93
N LYS A 132 9.14 -21.53 -20.08
CA LYS A 132 9.73 -20.44 -19.31
C LYS A 132 8.85 -19.99 -18.16
N TYR A 133 7.55 -19.90 -18.43
CA TYR A 133 6.56 -19.41 -17.50
C TYR A 133 5.21 -20.10 -17.73
N GLU A 134 4.47 -20.34 -16.68
CA GLU A 134 3.06 -20.76 -16.74
C GLU A 134 2.29 -19.96 -15.68
N GLY A 135 1.28 -19.18 -16.09
CA GLY A 135 0.56 -18.38 -15.12
C GLY A 135 -0.40 -17.38 -15.73
N PHE A 136 -0.77 -16.41 -14.89
CA PHE A 136 -1.68 -15.35 -15.24
C PHE A 136 -0.93 -14.14 -15.81
N ARG A 137 -1.29 -13.73 -17.04
CA ARG A 137 -0.79 -12.53 -17.71
C ARG A 137 -1.92 -11.53 -17.97
N ILE A 138 -1.58 -10.26 -18.00
CA ILE A 138 -2.51 -9.16 -18.30
C ILE A 138 -2.10 -8.45 -19.59
N SER A 139 -0.82 -8.51 -19.91
CA SER A 139 -0.21 -7.94 -21.09
C SER A 139 1.12 -8.62 -21.34
N GLU A 140 1.84 -8.19 -22.37
CA GLU A 140 3.11 -8.76 -22.76
C GLU A 140 4.15 -8.78 -21.62
N ASP A 141 4.21 -7.70 -20.82
CA ASP A 141 5.20 -7.54 -19.74
C ASP A 141 4.62 -7.61 -18.33
N ASN A 142 3.37 -8.05 -18.18
CA ASN A 142 2.70 -8.04 -16.88
C ASN A 142 2.19 -9.42 -16.49
N GLU A 143 2.96 -10.10 -15.66
CA GLU A 143 2.78 -11.46 -15.16
C GLU A 143 2.57 -11.46 -13.64
N PRO A 144 1.37 -11.14 -13.14
CA PRO A 144 1.18 -10.92 -11.71
C PRO A 144 1.34 -12.16 -10.83
N TYR A 145 1.16 -13.36 -11.38
CA TYR A 145 1.25 -14.61 -10.63
C TYR A 145 1.49 -15.79 -11.56
N GLY A 146 2.43 -16.65 -11.22
CA GLY A 146 2.67 -17.88 -11.98
C GLY A 146 3.88 -18.68 -11.51
N CYS A 147 4.21 -19.67 -12.32
CA CYS A 147 5.36 -20.54 -12.18
C CYS A 147 6.44 -20.12 -13.19
N VAL A 148 7.65 -19.88 -12.71
CA VAL A 148 8.85 -19.69 -13.54
C VAL A 148 9.62 -21.00 -13.55
N TYR A 149 10.13 -21.41 -14.71
CA TYR A 149 10.84 -22.66 -14.89
C TYR A 149 12.35 -22.44 -15.01
N PHE A 150 13.15 -23.43 -14.61
CA PHE A 150 14.57 -23.44 -14.94
C PHE A 150 14.73 -23.52 -16.47
N SER A 151 15.68 -22.76 -17.01
CA SER A 151 15.88 -22.62 -18.46
C SER A 151 16.35 -23.90 -19.16
N ASP A 152 16.92 -24.85 -18.43
CA ASP A 152 17.57 -26.05 -18.96
C ASP A 152 16.86 -27.36 -18.57
N ILE A 153 15.88 -27.29 -17.67
CA ILE A 153 15.07 -28.43 -17.23
C ILE A 153 13.62 -28.02 -17.08
N GLU A 154 12.68 -28.93 -17.38
CA GLU A 154 11.26 -28.67 -17.19
C GLU A 154 10.82 -28.84 -15.74
N ARG A 155 11.38 -28.04 -14.85
CA ARG A 155 11.01 -27.97 -13.42
C ARG A 155 10.80 -26.55 -12.99
N ILE A 156 9.85 -26.38 -12.10
CA ILE A 156 9.54 -25.06 -11.51
C ILE A 156 10.73 -24.61 -10.65
N GLU A 157 11.19 -23.40 -10.88
CA GLU A 157 12.15 -22.69 -10.06
C GLU A 157 11.45 -21.82 -9.00
N TYR A 158 10.32 -21.21 -9.39
CA TYR A 158 9.58 -20.29 -8.54
C TYR A 158 8.09 -20.39 -8.86
N GLU A 159 7.27 -20.30 -7.82
CA GLU A 159 5.82 -20.15 -7.93
C GLU A 159 5.37 -19.04 -6.98
N GLY A 160 4.69 -18.00 -7.50
CA GLY A 160 4.22 -16.91 -6.66
C GLY A 160 3.90 -15.63 -7.40
N GLU A 161 3.90 -14.54 -6.63
CA GLU A 161 3.61 -13.20 -7.11
C GLU A 161 4.82 -12.62 -7.83
N ILE A 162 4.56 -11.99 -8.97
CA ILE A 162 5.56 -11.36 -9.85
C ILE A 162 5.08 -9.94 -10.16
N MET A 163 5.98 -9.00 -10.17
CA MET A 163 5.67 -7.63 -10.53
C MET A 163 6.80 -7.06 -11.37
N ARG A 164 6.48 -6.63 -12.59
CA ARG A 164 7.48 -6.11 -13.56
C ARG A 164 8.66 -7.07 -13.75
N GLY A 165 8.36 -8.36 -13.94
CA GLY A 165 9.37 -9.41 -14.13
C GLY A 165 10.18 -9.77 -12.86
N MET A 166 9.85 -9.23 -11.71
CA MET A 166 10.56 -9.50 -10.45
C MET A 166 9.68 -10.28 -9.48
N ARG A 167 10.27 -11.23 -8.77
CA ARG A 167 9.62 -11.95 -7.66
C ARG A 167 9.29 -10.94 -6.56
N MET A 168 8.02 -10.88 -6.21
CA MET A 168 7.47 -9.95 -5.23
C MET A 168 6.42 -10.66 -4.38
N GLY A 169 6.13 -10.11 -3.18
CA GLY A 169 5.08 -10.67 -2.33
C GLY A 169 5.31 -12.12 -1.94
N ARG A 170 4.25 -12.91 -1.88
CA ARG A 170 4.34 -14.32 -1.47
C ARG A 170 4.78 -15.22 -2.61
N GLY A 171 5.79 -16.08 -2.35
CA GLY A 171 6.23 -17.06 -3.34
C GLY A 171 7.09 -18.17 -2.77
N ILE A 172 7.13 -19.27 -3.51
CA ILE A 172 7.86 -20.49 -3.17
C ILE A 172 9.00 -20.65 -4.18
N GLN A 173 10.19 -20.90 -3.70
CA GLN A 173 11.32 -21.27 -4.54
C GLN A 173 11.66 -22.74 -4.38
N TYR A 174 11.99 -23.39 -5.48
CA TYR A 174 12.36 -24.79 -5.55
C TYR A 174 13.81 -24.93 -6.02
N ASP A 175 14.45 -26.03 -5.58
CA ASP A 175 15.73 -26.46 -6.16
C ASP A 175 15.49 -27.27 -7.46
N ARG A 176 16.61 -27.66 -8.09
CA ARG A 176 16.57 -28.47 -9.33
C ARG A 176 15.99 -29.86 -9.15
N ASN A 177 15.87 -30.35 -7.90
CA ASN A 177 15.23 -31.62 -7.59
C ASN A 177 13.73 -31.49 -7.31
N GLY A 178 13.22 -30.25 -7.21
CA GLY A 178 11.84 -29.94 -6.88
C GLY A 178 11.58 -29.83 -5.38
N ALA A 179 12.62 -29.82 -4.54
CA ALA A 179 12.48 -29.58 -3.12
C ALA A 179 12.30 -28.07 -2.84
N VAL A 180 11.45 -27.75 -1.87
CA VAL A 180 11.23 -26.36 -1.45
C VAL A 180 12.49 -25.83 -0.76
N VAL A 181 13.07 -24.79 -1.32
CA VAL A 181 14.25 -24.09 -0.78
C VAL A 181 13.85 -22.88 0.06
N TYR A 182 12.73 -22.27 -0.30
CA TYR A 182 12.19 -21.10 0.40
C TYR A 182 10.68 -20.98 0.14
N ASP A 183 9.93 -20.77 1.20
CA ASP A 183 8.51 -20.44 1.17
C ASP A 183 8.30 -19.19 2.02
N GLY A 184 8.05 -18.04 1.37
CA GLY A 184 7.97 -16.79 2.11
C GLY A 184 7.77 -15.57 1.23
N GLN A 185 8.15 -14.42 1.78
CA GLN A 185 8.02 -13.12 1.13
C GLN A 185 9.23 -12.81 0.26
N TRP A 186 8.97 -12.14 -0.87
CA TRP A 186 9.96 -11.73 -1.85
C TRP A 186 9.92 -10.22 -2.07
N TYR A 187 11.07 -9.65 -2.33
CA TYR A 187 11.23 -8.25 -2.68
C TYR A 187 12.33 -8.09 -3.73
N HIS A 188 11.97 -7.63 -4.94
CA HIS A 188 12.91 -7.41 -6.04
C HIS A 188 13.85 -8.60 -6.26
N ASN A 189 13.32 -9.81 -6.46
CA ASN A 189 14.07 -11.06 -6.64
C ASN A 189 14.88 -11.53 -5.42
N ARG A 190 14.75 -10.89 -4.28
CA ARG A 190 15.45 -11.29 -3.04
C ARG A 190 14.47 -11.94 -2.08
N ARG A 191 14.90 -13.02 -1.42
CA ARG A 191 14.17 -13.59 -0.29
C ARG A 191 14.13 -12.56 0.82
N ALA A 192 12.97 -12.33 1.40
CA ALA A 192 12.86 -11.55 2.61
C ALA A 192 13.46 -12.38 3.77
N THR A 193 14.74 -12.23 3.98
CA THR A 193 15.39 -12.69 5.20
C THR A 193 15.14 -11.64 6.26
N SER A 194 14.54 -12.01 7.39
CA SER A 194 14.29 -11.13 8.55
C SER A 194 14.40 -9.64 8.21
N ASN A 195 13.34 -9.12 7.54
CA ASN A 195 12.97 -7.72 7.49
C ASN A 195 13.36 -6.71 6.39
N PRO A 196 13.66 -7.00 5.14
CA PRO A 196 13.77 -5.88 4.18
C PRO A 196 12.41 -5.31 3.75
N MET A 197 11.28 -5.96 4.09
CA MET A 197 9.93 -5.42 3.78
C MET A 197 9.28 -4.72 4.96
N THR A 198 9.89 -4.73 6.12
CA THR A 198 9.33 -4.08 7.32
C THR A 198 9.95 -2.73 7.59
N GLU A 199 11.14 -2.47 7.02
CA GLU A 199 11.83 -1.19 7.14
C GLU A 199 12.05 -0.61 5.75
N VAL A 200 11.67 0.63 5.53
CA VAL A 200 11.88 1.34 4.27
C VAL A 200 12.48 2.71 4.52
N LEU A 201 13.56 3.01 3.80
CA LEU A 201 14.11 4.34 3.67
C LEU A 201 13.59 4.95 2.36
N ILE A 202 12.96 6.10 2.45
CA ILE A 202 12.37 6.81 1.32
C ILE A 202 13.16 8.09 1.07
N ASP A 203 13.59 8.24 -0.14
CA ASP A 203 14.31 9.42 -0.63
C ASP A 203 13.51 10.18 -1.71
N ALA A 204 14.10 11.23 -2.26
CA ALA A 204 13.47 12.05 -3.28
C ALA A 204 13.04 11.28 -4.55
N SER A 205 13.62 10.12 -4.83
CA SER A 205 13.32 9.30 -6.01
C SER A 205 12.25 8.23 -5.76
N THR A 206 11.97 7.91 -4.50
CA THR A 206 11.05 6.83 -4.12
C THR A 206 9.61 7.28 -4.30
N ARG A 207 8.83 6.50 -5.05
CA ARG A 207 7.41 6.75 -5.34
C ARG A 207 6.52 5.54 -5.05
N ILE A 208 7.08 4.45 -4.55
CA ILE A 208 6.38 3.19 -4.34
C ILE A 208 6.55 2.76 -2.89
N PHE A 209 5.43 2.51 -2.21
CA PHE A 209 5.38 2.02 -0.84
C PHE A 209 4.56 0.74 -0.77
N TYR A 210 4.84 -0.08 0.24
CA TYR A 210 4.13 -1.34 0.49
C TYR A 210 3.37 -1.26 1.81
N ASN A 211 2.21 -1.91 1.89
CA ASN A 211 1.35 -1.85 3.08
C ASN A 211 1.87 -2.65 4.29
N ASN A 212 2.80 -3.57 4.05
CA ASN A 212 3.41 -4.41 5.09
C ASN A 212 4.64 -3.78 5.75
N VAL A 213 5.00 -2.56 5.38
CA VAL A 213 6.07 -1.78 6.01
C VAL A 213 5.70 -1.52 7.47
N LYS A 214 6.61 -1.85 8.38
CA LYS A 214 6.47 -1.59 9.83
C LYS A 214 7.17 -0.33 10.26
N GLU A 215 8.30 -0.02 9.64
CA GLU A 215 9.11 1.15 9.94
C GLU A 215 9.39 1.91 8.66
N MET A 216 8.98 3.18 8.63
CA MET A 216 9.19 4.05 7.48
C MET A 216 10.01 5.26 7.91
N THR A 217 11.14 5.43 7.25
CA THR A 217 11.98 6.62 7.41
C THR A 217 12.05 7.38 6.10
N ILE A 218 11.73 8.65 6.15
CA ILE A 218 11.80 9.57 5.01
C ILE A 218 13.03 10.43 5.20
N SER A 219 13.93 10.42 4.22
CA SER A 219 15.17 11.19 4.24
C SER A 219 14.90 12.68 4.20
N ASP A 220 15.83 13.47 4.73
CA ASP A 220 15.78 14.92 4.65
C ASP A 220 15.61 15.40 3.20
N ASP A 221 15.04 16.57 3.02
CA ASP A 221 14.84 17.26 1.73
C ASP A 221 14.06 16.45 0.68
N SER A 222 13.19 15.53 1.12
CA SER A 222 12.50 14.58 0.25
C SER A 222 11.02 14.91 0.05
N LEU A 223 10.48 14.48 -1.11
CA LEU A 223 9.05 14.48 -1.43
C LEU A 223 8.41 15.89 -1.43
N ASN A 224 9.14 16.88 -1.92
CA ASN A 224 8.76 18.30 -1.95
C ASN A 224 8.13 18.75 -3.28
N ASP A 225 7.95 17.86 -4.25
CA ASP A 225 7.30 18.21 -5.50
C ASP A 225 5.78 18.47 -5.31
N LEU A 226 5.19 19.20 -6.25
CA LEU A 226 3.79 19.63 -6.18
C LEU A 226 2.79 18.48 -6.31
N SER A 227 3.22 17.28 -6.63
CA SER A 227 2.36 16.11 -6.73
C SER A 227 1.88 15.58 -5.38
N TRP A 228 2.56 15.96 -4.29
CA TRP A 228 2.19 15.60 -2.94
C TRP A 228 1.24 16.63 -2.33
N ASP A 229 -0.07 16.37 -2.38
CA ASP A 229 -1.11 17.24 -1.81
C ASP A 229 -1.65 16.72 -0.48
N ALA A 230 -1.80 15.40 -0.34
CA ALA A 230 -2.28 14.78 0.89
C ALA A 230 -1.56 13.47 1.18
N LEU A 231 -1.39 13.16 2.48
CA LEU A 231 -0.86 11.90 2.97
C LEU A 231 -1.94 11.19 3.79
N ASP A 232 -2.33 10.01 3.36
CA ASP A 232 -3.27 9.16 4.07
C ASP A 232 -2.67 7.76 4.27
N PHE A 233 -2.33 7.44 5.50
CA PHE A 233 -1.64 6.20 5.87
C PHE A 233 -2.59 5.06 6.27
N HIS A 234 -3.91 5.22 6.23
CA HIS A 234 -4.87 4.24 6.75
C HIS A 234 -4.71 2.82 6.16
N LEU A 235 -4.22 2.70 4.92
CA LEU A 235 -3.97 1.41 4.28
C LEU A 235 -2.63 0.77 4.67
N MET A 236 -1.76 1.49 5.36
CA MET A 236 -0.50 0.97 5.89
C MET A 236 -0.71 0.36 7.28
N SER A 237 -1.57 -0.65 7.36
CA SER A 237 -2.05 -1.22 8.62
C SER A 237 -0.96 -1.86 9.49
N ALA A 238 0.20 -2.20 8.92
CA ALA A 238 1.34 -2.77 9.63
C ALA A 238 2.32 -1.72 10.17
N LEU A 239 2.14 -0.43 9.82
CA LEU A 239 3.09 0.62 10.17
C LEU A 239 3.09 0.88 11.68
N ARG A 240 4.28 0.73 12.30
CA ARG A 240 4.53 0.94 13.73
C ARG A 240 5.29 2.23 14.00
N VAL A 241 6.27 2.54 13.16
CA VAL A 241 7.14 3.71 13.32
C VAL A 241 7.16 4.52 12.05
N LEU A 242 6.84 5.81 12.16
CA LEU A 242 6.94 6.77 11.07
C LEU A 242 7.92 7.88 11.45
N ASN A 243 9.06 7.92 10.75
CA ASN A 243 10.05 8.98 10.89
C ASN A 243 10.07 9.82 9.61
N ILE A 244 9.77 11.10 9.71
CA ILE A 244 9.86 12.06 8.61
C ILE A 244 11.03 12.97 8.88
N GLY A 245 11.95 13.06 7.93
CA GLY A 245 13.13 13.91 8.01
C GLY A 245 12.84 15.40 7.99
N ASN A 246 13.89 16.19 7.91
CA ASN A 246 13.79 17.65 7.83
C ASN A 246 13.44 18.11 6.41
N ASN A 247 12.78 19.25 6.27
CA ASN A 247 12.43 19.87 4.97
C ASN A 247 11.67 18.92 4.04
N CYS A 248 10.72 18.12 4.55
CA CYS A 248 9.95 17.16 3.77
C CYS A 248 8.52 17.63 3.53
N PHE A 249 7.92 17.17 2.42
CA PHE A 249 6.49 17.37 2.13
C PHE A 249 6.03 18.82 2.19
N GLU A 250 6.82 19.76 1.74
CA GLU A 250 6.52 21.20 1.91
C GLU A 250 5.16 21.63 1.35
N ASN A 251 4.65 20.93 0.30
CA ASN A 251 3.43 21.28 -0.41
C ASN A 251 2.19 20.51 0.08
N VAL A 252 2.35 19.52 0.97
CA VAL A 252 1.25 18.71 1.50
C VAL A 252 0.32 19.57 2.35
N ARG A 253 -1.00 19.37 2.14
CA ARG A 253 -2.06 20.12 2.83
C ARG A 253 -2.86 19.28 3.82
N GLU A 254 -2.81 17.97 3.70
CA GLU A 254 -3.55 17.08 4.58
C GLU A 254 -2.70 15.89 4.99
N VAL A 255 -2.61 15.65 6.30
CA VAL A 255 -1.93 14.46 6.85
C VAL A 255 -2.92 13.70 7.70
N LYS A 256 -3.19 12.43 7.33
CA LYS A 256 -4.12 11.54 8.02
C LYS A 256 -3.40 10.31 8.54
N LEU A 257 -3.43 10.16 9.85
CA LEU A 257 -3.02 8.98 10.60
C LEU A 257 -4.27 8.50 11.37
N ILE A 258 -5.15 7.75 10.71
CA ILE A 258 -6.47 7.43 11.24
C ILE A 258 -6.67 5.91 11.28
N GLY A 259 -7.04 5.38 12.46
CA GLY A 259 -7.37 3.96 12.63
C GLY A 259 -6.17 3.01 12.47
N MET A 260 -4.96 3.50 12.71
CA MET A 260 -3.73 2.73 12.55
C MET A 260 -3.47 1.90 13.81
N SER A 261 -3.90 0.64 13.78
CA SER A 261 -3.90 -0.25 14.95
C SER A 261 -2.52 -0.59 15.50
N GLU A 262 -1.49 -0.53 14.68
CA GLU A 262 -0.12 -0.91 15.04
C GLU A 262 0.81 0.31 15.23
N LEU A 263 0.36 1.53 14.97
CA LEU A 263 1.21 2.73 15.02
C LEU A 263 1.61 3.06 16.46
N GLU A 264 2.90 3.03 16.74
CA GLU A 264 3.47 3.24 18.08
C GLU A 264 4.13 4.62 18.23
N SER A 265 4.80 5.10 17.19
CA SER A 265 5.59 6.35 17.23
C SER A 265 5.53 7.11 15.94
N VAL A 266 5.42 8.44 16.04
CA VAL A 266 5.52 9.39 14.92
C VAL A 266 6.50 10.49 15.28
N VAL A 267 7.54 10.62 14.48
CA VAL A 267 8.54 11.69 14.60
C VAL A 267 8.61 12.47 13.30
N ILE A 268 8.44 13.78 13.37
CA ILE A 268 8.49 14.68 12.22
C ILE A 268 9.62 15.67 12.43
N GLY A 269 10.51 15.76 11.47
CA GLY A 269 11.67 16.64 11.50
C GLY A 269 11.32 18.13 11.35
N LYS A 270 12.35 18.97 11.27
CA LYS A 270 12.22 20.43 11.19
C LYS A 270 11.76 20.87 9.80
N LYS A 271 11.02 21.98 9.71
CA LYS A 271 10.64 22.64 8.45
C LYS A 271 9.90 21.73 7.48
N SER A 272 9.15 20.76 7.97
CA SER A 272 8.32 19.88 7.15
C SER A 272 6.88 20.38 7.08
N PHE A 273 6.19 20.16 5.95
CA PHE A 273 4.79 20.59 5.75
C PHE A 273 4.56 22.11 5.86
N THR A 274 5.41 22.91 5.24
CA THR A 274 5.47 24.36 5.51
C THR A 274 4.56 25.22 4.64
N LYS A 275 4.26 24.81 3.41
CA LYS A 275 3.55 25.65 2.42
C LYS A 275 2.04 25.41 2.35
N GLY A 276 1.58 24.26 2.77
CA GLY A 276 0.16 23.89 2.69
C GLY A 276 -0.69 24.55 3.77
N LYS A 277 -1.86 25.09 3.42
CA LYS A 277 -2.91 25.37 4.40
C LYS A 277 -3.75 24.11 4.52
N GLY A 278 -3.77 23.50 5.71
CA GLY A 278 -4.44 22.21 5.79
C GLY A 278 -4.66 21.71 7.20
N SER A 279 -4.74 20.40 7.34
CA SER A 279 -5.01 19.72 8.60
C SER A 279 -4.05 18.55 8.86
N PHE A 280 -3.65 18.42 10.12
CA PHE A 280 -2.99 17.25 10.67
C PHE A 280 -3.97 16.49 11.56
N LEU A 281 -4.26 15.23 11.21
CA LEU A 281 -5.24 14.39 11.91
C LEU A 281 -4.56 13.12 12.41
N LEU A 282 -4.48 12.96 13.74
CA LEU A 282 -4.07 11.75 14.41
C LEU A 282 -5.24 11.21 15.23
N LYS A 283 -5.94 10.21 14.68
CA LYS A 283 -7.19 9.74 15.27
C LYS A 283 -7.25 8.22 15.39
N LYS A 284 -7.78 7.74 16.51
CA LYS A 284 -8.10 6.32 16.73
C LYS A 284 -6.91 5.38 16.46
N CYS A 285 -5.72 5.76 16.91
CA CYS A 285 -4.50 4.95 16.88
C CYS A 285 -4.27 4.39 18.30
N PRO A 286 -4.76 3.18 18.60
CA PRO A 286 -4.90 2.72 19.98
C PRO A 286 -3.60 2.46 20.72
N VAL A 287 -2.51 2.20 19.99
CA VAL A 287 -1.20 1.82 20.58
C VAL A 287 -0.13 2.91 20.47
N ILE A 288 -0.46 4.05 19.85
CA ILE A 288 0.52 5.15 19.73
C ILE A 288 0.90 5.68 21.11
N ARG A 289 2.21 5.85 21.32
CA ARG A 289 2.78 6.30 22.60
C ARG A 289 3.41 7.67 22.52
N GLU A 290 3.93 8.02 21.34
CA GLU A 290 4.74 9.20 21.16
C GLU A 290 4.42 9.93 19.85
N LEU A 291 4.28 11.27 19.95
CA LEU A 291 4.22 12.16 18.81
C LEU A 291 5.21 13.31 19.03
N GLN A 292 6.19 13.43 18.13
CA GLN A 292 7.17 14.53 18.12
C GLN A 292 7.06 15.35 16.84
N ILE A 293 6.91 16.65 16.96
CA ILE A 293 6.86 17.61 15.84
C ILE A 293 8.07 18.53 15.94
N GLY A 294 8.92 18.48 14.95
CA GLY A 294 10.12 19.32 14.84
C GLY A 294 9.82 20.79 14.56
N ALA A 295 10.79 21.64 14.83
CA ALA A 295 10.66 23.09 14.75
C ALA A 295 10.22 23.60 13.35
N GLU A 296 9.44 24.67 13.32
CA GLU A 296 8.96 25.35 12.10
C GLU A 296 8.12 24.44 11.15
N SER A 297 7.66 23.29 11.66
CA SER A 297 6.83 22.35 10.87
C SER A 297 5.35 22.70 10.97
N PHE A 298 4.59 22.38 9.92
CA PHE A 298 3.15 22.70 9.85
C PHE A 298 2.83 24.18 10.05
N SER A 299 3.76 25.07 9.76
CA SER A 299 3.64 26.50 10.09
C SER A 299 2.42 27.19 9.47
N SER A 300 1.90 26.69 8.36
CA SER A 300 0.74 27.21 7.63
C SER A 300 -0.54 26.38 7.82
N PHE A 301 -0.50 25.28 8.55
CA PHE A 301 -1.68 24.43 8.78
C PHE A 301 -2.71 25.16 9.67
N SER A 302 -3.98 24.89 9.41
CA SER A 302 -5.10 25.54 10.13
C SER A 302 -5.66 24.70 11.27
N LEU A 303 -5.42 23.38 11.26
CA LEU A 303 -5.94 22.43 12.25
C LEU A 303 -4.88 21.39 12.62
N CYS A 304 -4.71 21.18 13.91
CA CYS A 304 -4.07 20.02 14.50
C CYS A 304 -5.10 19.30 15.39
N CYS A 305 -5.49 18.08 15.01
CA CYS A 305 -6.47 17.30 15.76
C CYS A 305 -5.89 15.96 16.20
N ILE A 306 -5.92 15.71 17.51
CA ILE A 306 -5.44 14.48 18.17
C ILE A 306 -6.59 13.93 18.99
N GLU A 307 -7.18 12.79 18.55
CA GLU A 307 -8.41 12.29 19.13
C GLU A 307 -8.43 10.76 19.23
N GLY A 308 -8.89 10.23 20.36
CA GLY A 308 -9.13 8.79 20.53
C GLY A 308 -7.85 7.96 20.52
N ASN A 309 -6.75 8.49 21.07
CA ASN A 309 -5.47 7.80 21.14
C ASN A 309 -5.14 7.47 22.61
N PRO A 310 -5.75 6.42 23.18
CA PRO A 310 -5.73 6.17 24.62
C PRO A 310 -4.33 5.91 25.19
N SER A 311 -3.40 5.36 24.39
CA SER A 311 -2.05 5.02 24.84
C SER A 311 -1.02 6.13 24.62
N LEU A 312 -1.42 7.30 24.08
CA LEU A 312 -0.50 8.40 23.86
C LEU A 312 -0.01 8.98 25.18
N THR A 313 1.28 8.86 25.45
CA THR A 313 1.89 9.28 26.72
C THR A 313 2.57 10.64 26.62
N SER A 314 3.07 11.00 25.43
CA SER A 314 3.77 12.25 25.20
C SER A 314 3.46 12.86 23.84
N PHE A 315 3.27 14.17 23.84
CA PHE A 315 3.09 14.98 22.64
C PHE A 315 3.99 16.21 22.73
N THR A 316 4.92 16.32 21.80
CA THR A 316 5.90 17.41 21.77
C THR A 316 5.78 18.21 20.48
N VAL A 317 5.69 19.53 20.60
CA VAL A 317 5.71 20.49 19.49
C VAL A 317 6.86 21.47 19.72
N ALA A 318 7.85 21.41 18.85
CA ALA A 318 8.98 22.31 18.91
C ALA A 318 8.62 23.72 18.42
N TYR A 319 9.53 24.66 18.60
CA TYR A 319 9.28 26.08 18.41
C TYR A 319 8.74 26.41 17.01
N SER A 320 7.87 27.43 16.95
CA SER A 320 7.28 27.97 15.72
C SER A 320 6.55 26.93 14.83
N SER A 321 6.10 25.83 15.40
CA SER A 321 5.30 24.82 14.69
C SER A 321 3.81 25.06 14.92
N PHE A 322 2.96 24.73 13.91
CA PHE A 322 1.53 24.98 13.95
C PHE A 322 1.14 26.42 14.31
N THR A 323 1.91 27.39 13.90
CA THR A 323 1.81 28.79 14.35
C THR A 323 0.40 29.39 14.25
N VAL A 324 -0.35 29.04 13.20
CA VAL A 324 -1.71 29.56 12.94
C VAL A 324 -2.80 28.52 13.15
N SER A 325 -2.46 27.32 13.63
CA SER A 325 -3.37 26.19 13.75
C SER A 325 -4.26 26.29 14.97
N SER A 326 -5.50 25.83 14.86
CA SER A 326 -6.30 25.45 16.03
C SER A 326 -5.85 24.09 16.52
N LEU A 327 -5.71 23.94 17.84
CA LEU A 327 -5.38 22.68 18.49
C LEU A 327 -6.64 22.06 19.11
N MET A 328 -6.94 20.82 18.74
CA MET A 328 -8.02 20.03 19.33
C MET A 328 -7.43 18.71 19.85
N VAL A 329 -7.58 18.49 21.15
CA VAL A 329 -7.09 17.30 21.84
C VAL A 329 -8.24 16.68 22.61
N ASN A 330 -8.55 15.41 22.33
CA ASN A 330 -9.69 14.73 22.93
C ASN A 330 -9.42 13.23 23.13
N ASP A 331 -9.98 12.68 24.24
CA ASP A 331 -9.91 11.24 24.61
C ASP A 331 -8.47 10.67 24.59
N LEU A 332 -7.58 11.26 25.37
CA LEU A 332 -6.21 10.82 25.60
C LEU A 332 -6.02 10.37 27.05
N ARG A 333 -6.28 9.10 27.34
CA ARG A 333 -6.38 8.58 28.75
C ARG A 333 -5.03 8.49 29.44
N ASP A 334 -3.97 8.08 28.72
CA ASP A 334 -2.65 7.84 29.29
C ASP A 334 -1.69 9.03 29.12
N LEU A 335 -2.20 10.17 28.64
CA LEU A 335 -1.37 11.34 28.37
C LEU A 335 -0.73 11.88 29.66
N ARG A 336 0.60 11.94 29.68
CA ARG A 336 1.39 12.41 30.83
C ARG A 336 2.01 13.77 30.60
N SER A 337 2.35 14.07 29.36
CA SER A 337 3.03 15.35 29.04
C SER A 337 2.61 15.90 27.68
N ILE A 338 2.33 17.19 27.65
CA ILE A 338 2.25 18.00 26.44
C ILE A 338 3.33 19.07 26.57
N THR A 339 4.29 19.06 25.63
CA THR A 339 5.34 20.09 25.57
C THR A 339 5.15 20.91 24.31
N ILE A 340 4.90 22.21 24.47
CA ILE A 340 4.79 23.17 23.37
C ILE A 340 5.82 24.24 23.60
N GLU A 341 6.82 24.33 22.71
CA GLU A 341 7.86 25.34 22.78
C GLU A 341 7.36 26.70 22.26
N ALA A 342 8.18 27.74 22.45
CA ALA A 342 7.84 29.11 22.08
C ALA A 342 7.39 29.23 20.60
N GLY A 343 6.30 29.95 20.35
CA GLY A 343 5.73 30.14 19.01
C GLY A 343 4.90 28.98 18.49
N GLY A 344 4.85 27.85 19.20
CA GLY A 344 3.91 26.77 18.90
C GLY A 344 2.47 27.21 19.18
N PHE A 345 1.59 27.11 18.20
CA PHE A 345 0.18 27.55 18.26
C PHE A 345 0.02 29.05 18.65
N GLU A 346 1.02 29.88 18.46
CA GLU A 346 1.04 31.28 18.95
C GLU A 346 -0.16 32.12 18.50
N LYS A 347 -0.62 31.89 17.26
CA LYS A 347 -1.78 32.59 16.67
C LYS A 347 -3.03 31.73 16.63
N SER A 348 -3.11 30.69 17.46
CA SER A 348 -4.27 29.81 17.52
C SER A 348 -5.53 30.58 17.91
N ARG A 349 -6.61 30.38 17.15
CA ARG A 349 -7.92 30.97 17.47
C ARG A 349 -8.72 30.13 18.45
N HIS A 350 -8.45 28.85 18.52
CA HIS A 350 -9.13 27.90 19.39
C HIS A 350 -8.15 26.84 19.87
N THR A 351 -8.10 26.64 21.18
CA THR A 351 -7.41 25.52 21.81
C THR A 351 -8.41 24.82 22.70
N ALA A 352 -8.80 23.60 22.36
CA ALA A 352 -9.67 22.77 23.16
C ALA A 352 -8.91 21.53 23.59
N ILE A 353 -8.83 21.29 24.89
CA ILE A 353 -8.30 20.06 25.49
C ILE A 353 -9.44 19.48 26.33
N GLU A 354 -10.08 18.44 25.84
CA GLU A 354 -11.22 17.82 26.49
C GLU A 354 -10.89 16.37 26.91
N SER A 355 -11.28 16.01 28.09
CA SER A 355 -11.04 14.67 28.65
C SER A 355 -12.14 13.65 28.34
N GLY A 356 -13.10 13.96 27.48
CA GLY A 356 -14.17 13.03 27.09
C GLY A 356 -15.21 13.61 26.13
N GLY A 357 -15.48 12.92 25.06
CA GLY A 357 -16.78 12.87 24.38
C GLY A 357 -17.09 13.80 23.22
N GLY A 358 -16.21 14.71 22.81
CA GLY A 358 -16.41 15.53 21.60
C GLY A 358 -15.59 15.05 20.43
N SER A 359 -16.14 14.99 19.22
CA SER A 359 -15.43 14.61 17.99
C SER A 359 -14.92 15.83 17.25
N CYS A 360 -13.70 15.77 16.76
CA CYS A 360 -13.23 16.74 15.76
C CYS A 360 -14.03 16.55 14.46
N ALA A 361 -14.80 17.55 14.06
CA ALA A 361 -15.60 17.56 12.83
C ALA A 361 -14.76 17.65 11.55
#